data_3c692925c550398b63e513bdd4be80ce
#
_entry.id   3c692925c550398b63e513bdd4be80ce
#
_cell.length_a   1.000
_cell.length_b   1.000
_cell.length_c   1.000
_cell.angle_alpha   90.00
_cell.angle_beta   90.00
_cell.angle_gamma   90.00
#
_symmetry.space_group_name_H-M   'P 1'
#
loop_
_entity.id
_entity.type
_entity.pdbx_description
1 polymer ?
#
loop_
_entity_poly.entity_id
_entity_poly.type
_entity_poly.pdbx_seq_one_letter_code
_entity_poly.pdbx_strand_id
1 'polypeptide(L)'
;MQKECSDLNIALIAHDSKKELMVQFCIAYCGILSRHNLCATGTTGKMIAEATGLEITRYMSGSQGGDQQIASRISCNEIDLLLFFRDPMNVKPHEPNDYDMLRLCDMRNIPFATN
;
A
#
# COMPACT_ATOMS: atom_id res chain seq x y z
N MET A 1 17.00 1.39 22.19
CA MET A 1 16.99 0.92 21.55
C MET A 1 17.00 1.28 20.49
N GLN A 2 17.13 1.30 20.09
CA GLN A 2 17.23 1.55 19.09
C GLN A 2 16.43 1.41 18.16
N LYS A 3 16.30 2.51 17.56
CA LYS A 3 15.53 2.38 16.52
C LYS A 3 15.89 1.25 15.79
N GLU A 4 14.99 0.59 15.52
CA GLU A 4 15.28 -0.58 14.98
C GLU A 4 15.36 -0.51 13.54
N CYS A 5 16.27 -1.17 12.96
CA CYS A 5 16.35 -1.30 11.53
C CYS A 5 15.16 -2.02 10.97
N SER A 6 14.33 -2.57 11.83
CA SER A 6 13.16 -3.30 11.39
C SER A 6 11.98 -2.43 10.99
N ASP A 7 12.05 -1.11 11.26
CA ASP A 7 10.95 -0.24 10.87
C ASP A 7 11.01 0.05 9.39
N LEU A 8 10.05 -0.50 8.66
CA LEU A 8 9.95 -0.30 7.23
C LEU A 8 8.80 0.65 6.92
N ASN A 9 8.92 1.35 5.80
CA ASN A 9 7.81 2.13 5.27
C ASN A 9 7.09 1.28 4.23
N ILE A 10 5.89 0.85 4.55
CA ILE A 10 5.12 -0.08 3.72
C ILE A 10 3.93 0.64 3.13
N ALA A 11 3.78 0.55 1.82
CA ALA A 11 2.64 1.12 1.11
C ALA A 11 1.64 0.01 0.76
N LEU A 12 0.37 0.29 0.99
CA LEU A 12 -0.72 -0.68 0.78
C LEU A 12 -1.70 -0.11 -0.23
N ILE A 13 -1.84 -0.78 -1.36
CA ILE A 13 -2.77 -0.39 -2.41
C ILE A 13 -3.56 -1.63 -2.81
N ALA A 14 -4.83 -1.46 -3.13
CA ALA A 14 -5.66 -2.57 -3.59
C ALA A 14 -6.69 -2.08 -4.58
N HIS A 15 -6.89 -2.85 -5.66
CA HIS A 15 -8.03 -2.66 -6.53
C HIS A 15 -9.31 -2.96 -5.76
N ASP A 16 -10.44 -2.43 -6.23
CA ASP A 16 -11.70 -2.55 -5.49
C ASP A 16 -12.03 -3.99 -5.13
N SER A 17 -11.87 -4.91 -6.07
CA SER A 17 -12.20 -6.32 -5.84
C SER A 17 -11.24 -7.01 -4.87
N LYS A 18 -10.11 -6.37 -4.56
CA LYS A 18 -9.09 -6.95 -3.68
C LYS A 18 -8.98 -6.24 -2.34
N LYS A 19 -9.82 -5.23 -2.09
CA LYS A 19 -9.74 -4.49 -0.84
C LYS A 19 -10.06 -5.35 0.37
N GLU A 20 -11.04 -6.25 0.24
CA GLU A 20 -11.38 -7.13 1.35
C GLU A 20 -10.25 -8.10 1.65
N LEU A 21 -9.60 -8.62 0.62
CA LEU A 21 -8.43 -9.48 0.82
C LEU A 21 -7.31 -8.73 1.51
N MET A 22 -7.09 -7.47 1.13
CA MET A 22 -6.07 -6.64 1.77
C MET A 22 -6.41 -6.45 3.26
N VAL A 23 -7.67 -6.20 3.59
CA VAL A 23 -8.09 -6.05 4.97
C VAL A 23 -7.84 -7.34 5.75
N GLN A 24 -8.20 -8.48 5.19
CA GLN A 24 -7.97 -9.77 5.84
C GLN A 24 -6.49 -10.04 6.06
N PHE A 25 -5.67 -9.69 5.08
CA PHE A 25 -4.21 -9.80 5.23
C PHE A 25 -3.73 -8.96 6.40
N CYS A 26 -4.18 -7.72 6.49
CA CYS A 26 -3.75 -6.82 7.55
C CYS A 26 -4.24 -7.28 8.92
N ILE A 27 -5.42 -7.91 8.99
CA ILE A 27 -5.89 -8.50 10.24
C ILE A 27 -4.97 -9.64 10.66
N ALA A 28 -4.65 -10.53 9.72
CA ALA A 28 -3.83 -11.69 10.01
C ALA A 28 -2.42 -11.32 10.48
N TYR A 29 -1.87 -10.25 9.92
CA TYR A 29 -0.49 -9.84 10.23
C TYR A 29 -0.43 -8.54 11.01
N CYS A 30 -1.50 -8.22 11.73
CA CYS A 30 -1.60 -6.96 12.45
C CYS A 30 -0.43 -6.75 13.41
N GLY A 31 -0.03 -7.79 14.12
CA GLY A 31 1.06 -7.68 15.09
C GLY A 31 2.38 -7.29 14.43
N ILE A 32 2.67 -7.86 13.27
CA ILE A 32 3.89 -7.53 12.54
C ILE A 32 3.78 -6.13 11.96
N LEU A 33 2.64 -5.83 11.34
CA LEU A 33 2.45 -4.55 10.67
C LEU A 33 2.49 -3.37 11.64
N SER A 34 2.07 -3.58 12.88
CA SER A 34 2.06 -2.52 13.89
C SER A 34 3.45 -2.00 14.21
N ARG A 35 4.49 -2.74 13.83
CA ARG A 35 5.87 -2.33 14.07
C ARG A 35 6.44 -1.46 12.96
N HIS A 36 5.68 -1.26 11.90
CA HIS A 36 6.19 -0.55 10.71
C HIS A 36 5.35 0.67 10.43
N ASN A 37 5.86 1.53 9.58
CA ASN A 37 5.15 2.73 9.16
C ASN A 37 4.32 2.37 7.93
N LEU A 38 3.01 2.55 8.02
CA LEU A 38 2.09 2.14 6.97
C LEU A 38 1.49 3.36 6.29
N CYS A 39 1.35 3.29 4.97
CA CYS A 39 0.59 4.27 4.22
C CYS A 39 -0.27 3.54 3.18
N ALA A 40 -1.35 4.17 2.78
CA ALA A 40 -2.30 3.58 1.85
C ALA A 40 -3.10 4.66 1.15
N THR A 41 -3.70 4.30 0.02
CA THR A 41 -4.68 5.20 -0.60
C THR A 41 -5.92 5.31 0.31
N GLY A 42 -6.66 6.39 0.15
CA GLY A 42 -7.66 6.80 1.15
C GLY A 42 -8.67 5.73 1.54
N THR A 43 -9.37 5.15 0.56
CA THR A 43 -10.41 4.17 0.87
C THR A 43 -9.83 2.91 1.48
N THR A 44 -8.73 2.41 0.91
CA THR A 44 -8.07 1.22 1.41
C THR A 44 -7.57 1.46 2.83
N GLY A 45 -6.92 2.60 3.07
CA GLY A 45 -6.40 2.93 4.39
C GLY A 45 -7.50 3.03 5.43
N LYS A 46 -8.64 3.62 5.05
CA LYS A 46 -9.77 3.72 5.97
C LYS A 46 -10.30 2.35 6.36
N MET A 47 -10.48 1.47 5.39
CA MET A 47 -10.98 0.12 5.65
C MET A 47 -10.05 -0.65 6.58
N ILE A 48 -8.75 -0.56 6.34
CA ILE A 48 -7.78 -1.26 7.16
C ILE A 48 -7.76 -0.70 8.58
N ALA A 49 -7.74 0.61 8.71
CA ALA A 49 -7.71 1.23 10.03
C ALA A 49 -8.94 0.86 10.85
N GLU A 50 -10.11 0.84 10.22
CA GLU A 50 -11.34 0.50 10.92
C GLU A 50 -11.38 -0.96 11.36
N ALA A 51 -10.78 -1.84 10.56
CA ALA A 51 -10.82 -3.27 10.87
C ALA A 51 -9.74 -3.71 11.85
N THR A 52 -8.61 -3.01 11.90
CA THR A 52 -7.44 -3.47 12.64
C THR A 52 -7.00 -2.54 13.76
N GLY A 53 -7.36 -1.27 13.69
CA GLY A 53 -6.85 -0.27 14.63
C GLY A 53 -5.44 0.19 14.33
N LEU A 54 -4.84 -0.25 13.23
CA LEU A 54 -3.50 0.18 12.85
C LEU A 54 -3.50 1.66 12.50
N GLU A 55 -2.40 2.33 12.82
CA GLU A 55 -2.18 3.70 12.41
C GLU A 55 -1.65 3.71 10.97
N ILE A 56 -2.39 4.34 10.08
CA ILE A 56 -2.05 4.37 8.67
C ILE A 56 -2.10 5.80 8.16
N THR A 57 -1.03 6.23 7.49
CA THR A 57 -1.04 7.49 6.77
C THR A 57 -1.89 7.30 5.53
N ARG A 58 -3.02 8.01 5.45
CA ARG A 58 -3.94 7.86 4.33
C ARG A 58 -3.75 8.99 3.35
N TYR A 59 -3.47 8.62 2.12
CA TYR A 59 -3.43 9.58 1.03
C TYR A 59 -4.82 9.69 0.41
N MET A 60 -4.93 10.43 -0.68
CA MET A 60 -6.19 10.52 -1.40
C MET A 60 -6.57 9.16 -1.96
N SER A 61 -7.85 8.98 -2.29
CA SER A 61 -8.27 7.76 -2.98
C SER A 61 -7.61 7.69 -4.35
N GLY A 62 -7.56 6.49 -4.92
CA GLY A 62 -6.96 6.31 -6.24
C GLY A 62 -7.57 7.19 -7.30
N SER A 63 -8.89 7.41 -7.24
CA SER A 63 -9.59 8.26 -8.20
C SER A 63 -9.23 9.74 -8.06
N GLN A 64 -8.60 10.13 -6.95
CA GLN A 64 -8.21 11.50 -6.67
C GLN A 64 -6.70 11.69 -6.62
N GLY A 65 -5.94 10.73 -7.12
CA GLY A 65 -4.50 10.86 -7.22
C GLY A 65 -3.71 10.26 -6.08
N GLY A 66 -4.35 9.43 -5.24
CA GLY A 66 -3.64 8.79 -4.13
C GLY A 66 -2.51 7.88 -4.58
N ASP A 67 -2.69 7.19 -5.69
CA ASP A 67 -1.65 6.33 -6.23
C ASP A 67 -0.44 7.14 -6.67
N GLN A 68 -0.65 8.35 -7.20
CA GLN A 68 0.46 9.22 -7.59
C GLN A 68 1.18 9.77 -6.37
N GLN A 69 0.49 9.99 -5.27
CA GLN A 69 1.14 10.40 -4.03
C GLN A 69 2.08 9.31 -3.53
N ILE A 70 1.65 8.05 -3.59
CA ILE A 70 2.49 6.93 -3.19
C ILE A 70 3.65 6.77 -4.17
N ALA A 71 3.40 6.91 -5.47
CA ALA A 71 4.46 6.83 -6.48
C ALA A 71 5.53 7.89 -6.23
N SER A 72 5.12 9.08 -5.83
CA SER A 72 6.06 10.15 -5.52
C SER A 72 6.97 9.76 -4.36
N ARG A 73 6.43 9.12 -3.33
CA ARG A 73 7.24 8.65 -2.21
C ARG A 73 8.19 7.52 -2.62
N ILE A 74 7.75 6.65 -3.52
CA ILE A 74 8.63 5.62 -4.06
C ILE A 74 9.80 6.26 -4.78
N SER A 75 9.53 7.27 -5.58
CA SER A 75 10.58 7.98 -6.33
C SER A 75 11.59 8.65 -5.41
N CYS A 76 11.18 9.03 -4.21
CA CYS A 76 12.06 9.66 -3.23
C CYS A 76 12.72 8.65 -2.28
N ASN A 77 12.61 7.35 -2.56
CA ASN A 77 13.16 6.28 -1.73
C ASN A 77 12.59 6.27 -0.31
N GLU A 78 11.32 6.65 -0.18
CA GLU A 78 10.66 6.69 1.12
C GLU A 78 9.79 5.47 1.39
N ILE A 79 9.70 4.54 0.46
CA ILE A 79 8.91 3.32 0.59
C ILE A 79 9.86 2.14 0.50
N ASP A 80 9.76 1.21 1.43
CA ASP A 80 10.64 0.04 1.50
C ASP A 80 9.97 -1.22 0.94
N LEU A 81 8.64 -1.25 0.91
CA LEU A 81 7.89 -2.42 0.45
C LEU A 81 6.54 -1.94 -0.06
N LEU A 82 6.14 -2.43 -1.22
CA LEU A 82 4.82 -2.15 -1.79
C LEU A 82 4.00 -3.41 -1.82
N LEU A 83 2.82 -3.36 -1.23
CA LEU A 83 1.83 -4.43 -1.36
C LEU A 83 0.68 -3.89 -2.19
N PHE A 84 0.62 -4.31 -3.44
CA PHE A 84 -0.37 -3.81 -4.40
C PHE A 84 -1.23 -4.99 -4.85
N PHE A 85 -2.30 -5.24 -4.13
CA PHE A 85 -3.20 -6.35 -4.45
C PHE A 85 -4.08 -5.92 -5.63
N ARG A 86 -3.79 -6.49 -6.78
CA ARG A 86 -4.39 -6.06 -8.04
C ARG A 86 -5.31 -7.13 -8.61
N ASP A 87 -6.24 -6.67 -9.44
CA ASP A 87 -7.11 -7.54 -10.23
C ASP A 87 -6.88 -7.19 -11.69
N PRO A 88 -5.97 -7.90 -12.37
CA PRO A 88 -5.62 -7.54 -13.75
C PRO A 88 -6.74 -7.80 -14.74
N MET A 89 -7.74 -8.59 -14.35
CA MET A 89 -8.83 -8.96 -15.25
C MET A 89 -9.98 -7.96 -15.25
N ASN A 90 -10.10 -7.15 -14.19
CA ASN A 90 -11.27 -6.30 -13.99
C ASN A 90 -10.90 -4.92 -13.49
N VAL A 91 -9.87 -4.31 -14.08
CA VAL A 91 -9.44 -2.97 -13.69
C VAL A 91 -10.50 -1.95 -14.12
N LYS A 92 -10.95 -1.13 -13.17
CA LYS A 92 -11.91 -0.07 -13.43
C LYS A 92 -11.19 1.23 -13.79
N PRO A 93 -11.86 2.15 -14.51
CA PRO A 93 -11.18 3.38 -14.95
C PRO A 93 -10.61 4.22 -13.81
N HIS A 94 -11.20 4.17 -12.63
CA HIS A 94 -10.74 4.99 -11.50
C HIS A 94 -9.63 4.32 -10.69
N GLU A 95 -9.28 3.08 -11.02
CA GLU A 95 -8.31 2.34 -10.23
C GLU A 95 -6.88 2.67 -10.65
N PRO A 96 -5.90 2.52 -9.73
CA PRO A 96 -4.52 2.84 -10.05
C PRO A 96 -3.97 2.01 -11.19
N ASN A 97 -3.05 2.62 -11.95
CA ASN A 97 -2.34 1.92 -13.00
C ASN A 97 -1.20 1.13 -12.37
N ASP A 98 -1.38 -0.18 -12.28
CA ASP A 98 -0.39 -1.03 -11.62
C ASP A 98 0.92 -1.12 -12.41
N TYR A 99 0.85 -1.04 -13.74
CA TYR A 99 2.04 -1.13 -14.58
C TYR A 99 3.09 -0.09 -14.23
N ASP A 100 2.67 1.17 -14.15
CA ASP A 100 3.59 2.25 -13.87
C ASP A 100 4.16 2.15 -12.46
N MET A 101 3.32 1.76 -11.50
CA MET A 101 3.73 1.64 -10.13
C MET A 101 4.76 0.52 -9.95
N LEU A 102 4.51 -0.65 -10.55
CA LEU A 102 5.41 -1.78 -10.42
C LEU A 102 6.73 -1.53 -11.14
N ARG A 103 6.66 -0.87 -12.29
CA ARG A 103 7.86 -0.51 -13.03
C ARG A 103 8.73 0.43 -12.21
N LEU A 104 8.11 1.37 -11.53
CA LEU A 104 8.84 2.30 -10.67
C LEU A 104 9.53 1.55 -9.53
N CYS A 105 8.87 0.56 -8.95
CA CYS A 105 9.48 -0.26 -7.91
C CYS A 105 10.70 -1.01 -8.44
N ASP A 106 10.61 -1.56 -9.66
CA ASP A 106 11.75 -2.23 -10.26
C ASP A 106 12.92 -1.26 -10.46
N MET A 107 12.63 -0.05 -10.89
CA MET A 107 13.67 0.95 -11.12
C MET A 107 14.34 1.38 -9.82
N ARG A 108 13.65 1.32 -8.71
CA ARG A 108 14.16 1.74 -7.41
C ARG A 108 14.57 0.58 -6.51
N ASN A 109 14.50 -0.65 -7.01
CA ASN A 109 14.84 -1.86 -6.26
C ASN A 109 14.00 -2.00 -4.99
N ILE A 110 12.71 -1.70 -5.11
CA ILE A 110 11.77 -1.85 -4.00
C ILE A 110 11.01 -3.15 -4.20
N PRO A 111 11.05 -4.05 -3.23
CA PRO A 111 10.28 -5.30 -3.34
C PRO A 111 8.78 -5.02 -3.30
N PHE A 112 8.03 -5.82 -4.02
CA PHE A 112 6.59 -5.70 -4.02
C PHE A 112 5.92 -7.06 -4.15
N ALA A 113 4.68 -7.13 -3.72
CA ALA A 113 3.84 -8.29 -3.91
C ALA A 113 2.50 -7.85 -4.46
N THR A 114 1.93 -8.66 -5.34
CA THR A 114 0.66 -8.34 -6.01
C THR A 114 -0.49 -9.22 -5.56
N ASN A 115 -0.24 -10.10 -4.62
CA ASN A 115 -1.28 -10.93 -4.02
C ASN A 115 -0.75 -11.52 -2.71
#